data_ab6172aae36bcc71f0648d8310e5b685
#
_entry.id   ab6172aae36bcc71f0648d8310e5b685
#
_cell.length_a   1.000
_cell.length_b   1.000
_cell.length_c   1.000
_cell.angle_alpha   90.00
_cell.angle_beta   90.00
_cell.angle_gamma   90.00
#
_symmetry.space_group_name_H-M   'P 1'
#
loop_
_entity.id
_entity.type
_entity.pdbx_description
1 polymer ?
#
loop_
_entity_poly.entity_id
_entity_poly.type
_entity_poly.pdbx_seq_one_letter_code
_entity_poly.pdbx_strand_id
1 'polypeptide(L)'
;MEKAPSLVNLCAVSLRNYILYGDDDNGILQGVYELPTELFDCLLNQLPALALHKLQSQMPIEKQSEFYEYDCSGTGGGRKRVRCGKFDLAWKALYYLRWPENDEYSQEKLLVKKIELENETLCDWQQKYWEMHVQNCFDAAAETAMLPSFSQRIGLIELPGALIKAIGYEQRAKCSNRDYYTLDTHCKEFGYYVRCLRLQNVFFSVETCHLIARSKLKTLILKRMSSQLHVDGVCKILCQHKENIEFLEFANCKISSSFVEAMCQTLTVKGTEMHVIKHFAVKSSKFLEANPASLSPMLLTFISSRFLETLELSDAHIGRNCAKLIFSTLIDASSALSTLDLSDNNISGWLSDFRCEVSNKDSAFRDISKCLQSLRVLNLRGNNLRKSDMDDLRFALAHMPVLEELDLADNPIEDDGVKSLIPYFVETVEHGPLSNLNLKNCELSFDGATGLLDVLVALKYPMTFLSLADNDLGSRIAPALGDFLCTSIRFLDIRDIGLGSTGFLELKIHMPNVVNLTYINISENRGGIQAAEFLEDLISRAQELLVVRAGYNLMPPESLNVICSALDNRKGKLQLIDLMGNHKLCGSKHASILAEIQRNGGPTMLVQSSPSQEAAYDDDP
;
A
#
# COMPACT_ATOMS: atom_id res chain seq x y z
N MET A 1 3.53 -6.21 45.97
CA MET A 1 3.07 -7.59 46.25
C MET A 1 2.38 -8.10 45.00
N GLU A 2 3.02 -8.99 44.27
CA GLU A 2 2.39 -9.66 43.12
C GLU A 2 1.22 -10.51 43.63
N LYS A 3 0.03 -10.35 43.04
CA LYS A 3 -1.12 -11.21 43.39
C LYS A 3 -0.80 -12.63 42.98
N ALA A 4 -1.04 -13.59 43.87
CA ALA A 4 -0.91 -15.01 43.59
C ALA A 4 -1.74 -15.36 42.34
N PRO A 5 -1.18 -16.13 41.36
CA PRO A 5 -1.89 -16.48 40.13
C PRO A 5 -3.14 -17.30 40.47
N SER A 6 -4.22 -17.10 39.72
CA SER A 6 -5.44 -17.88 39.90
C SER A 6 -5.21 -19.37 39.58
N LEU A 7 -6.00 -20.26 40.17
CA LEU A 7 -5.92 -21.69 39.85
C LEU A 7 -6.06 -21.98 38.35
N VAL A 8 -6.94 -21.23 37.68
CA VAL A 8 -7.13 -21.31 36.21
C VAL A 8 -5.84 -20.99 35.45
N ASN A 9 -5.12 -19.94 35.87
CA ASN A 9 -3.84 -19.58 35.26
C ASN A 9 -2.76 -20.66 35.46
N LEU A 10 -2.71 -21.28 36.67
CA LEU A 10 -1.77 -22.36 36.92
C LEU A 10 -2.08 -23.61 36.08
N CYS A 11 -3.35 -23.97 35.94
CA CYS A 11 -3.79 -25.06 35.07
C CYS A 11 -3.46 -24.78 33.61
N ALA A 12 -3.69 -23.55 33.13
CA ALA A 12 -3.37 -23.14 31.75
C ALA A 12 -1.86 -23.23 31.46
N VAL A 13 -1.01 -22.83 32.40
CA VAL A 13 0.46 -22.99 32.30
C VAL A 13 0.87 -24.46 32.26
N SER A 14 0.26 -25.34 33.09
CA SER A 14 0.52 -26.76 33.06
C SER A 14 0.11 -27.41 31.76
N LEU A 15 -1.08 -27.10 31.23
CA LEU A 15 -1.57 -27.54 29.92
C LEU A 15 -0.69 -27.05 28.79
N ARG A 16 -0.30 -25.78 28.81
CA ARG A 16 0.65 -25.20 27.84
C ARG A 16 1.95 -26.02 27.79
N ASN A 17 2.53 -26.31 28.95
CA ASN A 17 3.78 -27.09 29.04
C ASN A 17 3.58 -28.50 28.52
N TYR A 18 2.44 -29.12 28.81
CA TYR A 18 2.11 -30.44 28.29
C TYR A 18 1.95 -30.43 26.77
N ILE A 19 1.21 -29.47 26.19
CA ILE A 19 1.04 -29.33 24.76
C ILE A 19 2.39 -29.11 24.05
N LEU A 20 3.29 -28.33 24.64
CA LEU A 20 4.59 -28.03 24.02
C LEU A 20 5.58 -29.21 24.10
N TYR A 21 5.65 -29.89 25.22
CA TYR A 21 6.75 -30.81 25.57
C TYR A 21 6.30 -32.22 25.99
N GLY A 22 5.02 -32.46 26.16
CA GLY A 22 4.49 -33.76 26.54
C GLY A 22 4.41 -34.72 25.34
N ASP A 23 4.61 -36.02 25.62
CA ASP A 23 4.26 -37.08 24.68
C ASP A 23 2.77 -37.39 24.86
N ASP A 24 1.99 -37.41 23.78
CA ASP A 24 0.51 -37.54 23.85
C ASP A 24 0.02 -38.98 24.03
N ASP A 25 0.77 -39.81 24.76
CA ASP A 25 0.43 -41.20 25.04
C ASP A 25 -0.82 -41.37 25.92
N ASN A 26 -1.30 -40.31 26.56
CA ASN A 26 -2.37 -40.36 27.56
C ASN A 26 -3.72 -39.74 27.10
N GLY A 27 -3.90 -39.30 25.85
CA GLY A 27 -5.16 -38.73 25.36
C GLY A 27 -5.59 -37.41 26.04
N ILE A 28 -4.67 -36.75 26.76
CA ILE A 28 -4.97 -35.51 27.49
C ILE A 28 -5.38 -34.38 26.50
N LEU A 29 -4.79 -34.35 25.31
CA LEU A 29 -5.14 -33.37 24.30
C LEU A 29 -6.60 -33.52 23.82
N GLN A 30 -7.12 -34.74 23.77
CA GLN A 30 -8.52 -34.99 23.46
C GLN A 30 -9.44 -34.37 24.51
N GLY A 31 -9.10 -34.50 25.82
CA GLY A 31 -9.85 -33.89 26.93
C GLY A 31 -9.86 -32.35 26.90
N VAL A 32 -8.87 -31.71 26.28
CA VAL A 32 -8.86 -30.24 26.12
C VAL A 32 -10.03 -29.74 25.27
N TYR A 33 -10.45 -30.50 24.27
CA TYR A 33 -11.59 -30.13 23.41
C TYR A 33 -12.95 -30.38 24.06
N GLU A 34 -12.98 -31.05 25.21
CA GLU A 34 -14.19 -31.29 26.00
C GLU A 34 -14.37 -30.22 27.11
N LEU A 35 -13.45 -29.28 27.24
CA LEU A 35 -13.57 -28.17 28.18
C LEU A 35 -14.79 -27.30 27.89
N PRO A 36 -15.45 -26.79 28.95
CA PRO A 36 -16.47 -25.75 28.78
C PRO A 36 -15.95 -24.58 27.98
N THR A 37 -16.81 -23.98 27.12
CA THR A 37 -16.47 -22.94 26.18
C THR A 37 -15.64 -21.81 26.79
N GLU A 38 -16.03 -21.32 27.96
CA GLU A 38 -15.35 -20.22 28.65
C GLU A 38 -13.91 -20.58 29.08
N LEU A 39 -13.70 -21.82 29.55
CA LEU A 39 -12.37 -22.29 29.93
C LEU A 39 -11.50 -22.56 28.70
N PHE A 40 -12.09 -23.09 27.64
CA PHE A 40 -11.39 -23.31 26.39
C PHE A 40 -10.94 -21.97 25.77
N ASP A 41 -11.80 -20.94 25.72
CA ASP A 41 -11.46 -19.61 25.22
C ASP A 41 -10.38 -18.93 26.09
N CYS A 42 -10.47 -19.10 27.42
CA CYS A 42 -9.45 -18.62 28.33
C CYS A 42 -8.09 -19.32 28.09
N LEU A 43 -8.09 -20.61 27.80
CA LEU A 43 -6.89 -21.37 27.46
C LEU A 43 -6.30 -20.87 26.13
N LEU A 44 -7.10 -20.77 25.06
CA LEU A 44 -6.62 -20.32 23.74
C LEU A 44 -5.91 -18.96 23.83
N ASN A 45 -6.45 -18.03 24.60
CA ASN A 45 -5.87 -16.69 24.80
C ASN A 45 -4.55 -16.68 25.58
N GLN A 46 -4.19 -17.78 26.25
CA GLN A 46 -2.94 -17.90 27.03
C GLN A 46 -1.89 -18.79 26.33
N LEU A 47 -2.26 -19.47 25.24
CA LEU A 47 -1.34 -20.34 24.52
C LEU A 47 -0.39 -19.52 23.64
N PRO A 48 0.92 -19.81 23.65
CA PRO A 48 1.84 -19.29 22.67
C PRO A 48 1.58 -19.93 21.30
N ALA A 49 2.10 -19.30 20.25
CA ALA A 49 1.83 -19.70 18.86
C ALA A 49 2.11 -21.18 18.56
N LEU A 50 3.22 -21.73 19.07
CA LEU A 50 3.57 -23.13 18.85
C LEU A 50 2.59 -24.10 19.52
N ALA A 51 2.13 -23.80 20.73
CA ALA A 51 1.15 -24.60 21.42
C ALA A 51 -0.23 -24.52 20.74
N LEU A 52 -0.64 -23.31 20.34
CA LEU A 52 -1.88 -23.09 19.59
C LEU A 52 -1.86 -23.85 18.26
N HIS A 53 -0.73 -23.83 17.54
CA HIS A 53 -0.53 -24.56 16.30
C HIS A 53 -0.67 -26.09 16.48
N LYS A 54 0.01 -26.64 17.50
CA LYS A 54 -0.09 -28.08 17.82
C LYS A 54 -1.53 -28.47 18.18
N LEU A 55 -2.17 -27.69 19.05
CA LEU A 55 -3.55 -27.94 19.45
C LEU A 55 -4.48 -27.92 18.22
N GLN A 56 -4.40 -26.89 17.38
CA GLN A 56 -5.25 -26.80 16.18
C GLN A 56 -5.00 -27.93 15.17
N SER A 57 -3.75 -28.39 15.00
CA SER A 57 -3.39 -29.46 14.06
C SER A 57 -3.87 -30.85 14.49
N GLN A 58 -4.10 -31.04 15.77
CA GLN A 58 -4.56 -32.30 16.37
C GLN A 58 -6.07 -32.33 16.66
N MET A 59 -6.80 -31.29 16.24
CA MET A 59 -8.25 -31.21 16.47
C MET A 59 -9.00 -32.36 15.80
N PRO A 60 -9.82 -33.14 16.54
CA PRO A 60 -10.64 -34.19 15.99
C PRO A 60 -11.59 -33.67 14.90
N ILE A 61 -11.74 -34.44 13.82
CA ILE A 61 -12.59 -34.04 12.66
C ILE A 61 -14.04 -33.82 13.09
N GLU A 62 -14.55 -34.60 14.05
CA GLU A 62 -15.90 -34.51 14.61
C GLU A 62 -16.17 -33.16 15.30
N LYS A 63 -15.14 -32.55 15.87
CA LYS A 63 -15.22 -31.26 16.57
C LYS A 63 -15.01 -30.06 15.63
N GLN A 64 -14.50 -30.26 14.42
CA GLN A 64 -14.25 -29.15 13.50
C GLN A 64 -15.51 -28.35 13.17
N SER A 65 -16.68 -29.00 13.06
CA SER A 65 -17.95 -28.32 12.79
C SER A 65 -18.48 -27.49 13.96
N GLU A 66 -18.08 -27.80 15.21
CA GLU A 66 -18.50 -27.05 16.40
C GLU A 66 -17.68 -25.75 16.58
N PHE A 67 -16.44 -25.72 16.08
CA PHE A 67 -15.54 -24.58 16.21
C PHE A 67 -15.55 -23.63 15.01
N TYR A 68 -16.17 -24.05 13.88
CA TYR A 68 -16.36 -23.22 12.70
C TYR A 68 -17.86 -22.98 12.49
N GLU A 69 -18.38 -21.80 12.82
CA GLU A 69 -19.75 -21.42 12.54
C GLU A 69 -19.91 -21.19 11.03
N TYR A 70 -20.80 -21.98 10.41
CA TYR A 70 -21.23 -21.77 9.01
C TYR A 70 -22.48 -20.91 8.99
N ASP A 71 -22.43 -19.75 8.34
CA ASP A 71 -23.61 -18.93 8.11
C ASP A 71 -24.49 -19.58 7.02
N CYS A 72 -25.58 -20.23 7.45
CA CYS A 72 -26.54 -20.90 6.55
C CYS A 72 -27.64 -19.95 6.01
N SER A 73 -27.60 -18.66 6.30
CA SER A 73 -28.61 -17.69 5.86
C SER A 73 -28.30 -17.12 4.47
N GLY A 74 -28.51 -17.91 3.42
CA GLY A 74 -28.36 -17.45 2.04
C GLY A 74 -28.96 -18.43 1.05
N THR A 75 -30.22 -18.21 0.69
CA THR A 75 -30.85 -18.81 -0.49
C THR A 75 -30.27 -18.20 -1.76
N GLY A 76 -29.21 -18.81 -2.28
CA GLY A 76 -28.62 -18.40 -3.55
C GLY A 76 -27.17 -18.84 -3.64
N GLY A 77 -26.81 -19.65 -4.63
CA GLY A 77 -25.56 -20.35 -4.90
C GLY A 77 -24.23 -19.62 -4.69
N GLY A 78 -24.06 -18.94 -3.56
CA GLY A 78 -22.84 -18.24 -3.12
C GLY A 78 -21.99 -19.09 -2.18
N ARG A 79 -20.68 -19.00 -2.31
CA ARG A 79 -19.67 -19.64 -1.47
C ARG A 79 -20.02 -19.44 0.02
N LYS A 80 -20.10 -20.56 0.77
CA LYS A 80 -20.32 -20.57 2.23
C LYS A 80 -19.30 -19.65 2.90
N ARG A 81 -19.76 -18.59 3.56
CA ARG A 81 -18.93 -17.72 4.40
C ARG A 81 -18.68 -18.44 5.73
N VAL A 82 -17.44 -18.78 6.02
CA VAL A 82 -17.02 -19.30 7.32
C VAL A 82 -16.87 -18.11 8.26
N ARG A 83 -17.63 -18.05 9.36
CA ARG A 83 -17.38 -17.05 10.41
C ARG A 83 -16.06 -17.35 11.10
N CYS A 84 -15.40 -16.28 11.57
CA CYS A 84 -14.14 -16.35 12.29
C CYS A 84 -14.26 -17.33 13.48
N GLY A 85 -13.56 -18.46 13.40
CA GLY A 85 -13.56 -19.45 14.48
C GLY A 85 -12.79 -18.95 15.70
N LYS A 86 -12.97 -19.60 16.85
CA LYS A 86 -12.29 -19.25 18.10
C LYS A 86 -10.76 -19.23 17.97
N PHE A 87 -10.19 -20.16 17.18
CA PHE A 87 -8.77 -20.17 16.86
C PHE A 87 -8.33 -18.92 16.08
N ASP A 88 -9.15 -18.43 15.15
CA ASP A 88 -8.80 -17.24 14.38
C ASP A 88 -8.70 -15.99 15.26
N LEU A 89 -9.56 -15.87 16.27
CA LEU A 89 -9.49 -14.79 17.25
C LEU A 89 -8.21 -14.86 18.07
N ALA A 90 -7.81 -16.07 18.52
CA ALA A 90 -6.57 -16.27 19.25
C ALA A 90 -5.34 -15.97 18.37
N TRP A 91 -5.33 -16.40 17.10
CA TRP A 91 -4.27 -16.08 16.14
C TRP A 91 -4.20 -14.58 15.85
N LYS A 92 -5.35 -13.93 15.70
CA LYS A 92 -5.44 -12.47 15.51
C LYS A 92 -4.81 -11.74 16.70
N ALA A 93 -5.16 -12.14 17.93
CA ALA A 93 -4.60 -11.54 19.14
C ALA A 93 -3.07 -11.74 19.23
N LEU A 94 -2.56 -12.96 18.95
CA LEU A 94 -1.12 -13.23 18.90
C LEU A 94 -0.38 -12.43 17.83
N TYR A 95 -1.00 -12.22 16.67
CA TYR A 95 -0.44 -11.43 15.59
C TYR A 95 -0.23 -9.97 16.01
N TYR A 96 -1.27 -9.30 16.51
CA TYR A 96 -1.18 -7.91 16.96
C TYR A 96 -0.32 -7.72 18.21
N LEU A 97 -0.30 -8.70 19.11
CA LEU A 97 0.62 -8.66 20.26
C LEU A 97 2.08 -8.66 19.85
N ARG A 98 2.41 -9.36 18.77
CA ARG A 98 3.80 -9.49 18.31
C ARG A 98 4.22 -8.37 17.36
N TRP A 99 3.30 -7.86 16.54
CA TRP A 99 3.55 -6.82 15.53
C TRP A 99 2.55 -5.67 15.64
N PRO A 100 2.61 -4.88 16.73
CA PRO A 100 1.68 -3.77 16.96
C PRO A 100 1.81 -2.66 15.90
N GLU A 101 3.03 -2.43 15.37
CA GLU A 101 3.32 -1.36 14.39
C GLU A 101 2.68 -1.59 13.01
N ASN A 102 2.26 -2.82 12.71
CA ASN A 102 1.52 -3.08 11.47
C ASN A 102 0.11 -2.44 11.49
N ASP A 103 -0.34 -1.95 12.64
CA ASP A 103 -1.60 -1.22 12.77
C ASP A 103 -1.44 0.29 12.48
N GLU A 104 -0.29 0.91 12.80
CA GLU A 104 -0.06 2.35 12.65
C GLU A 104 0.33 2.76 11.21
N TYR A 105 1.18 2.00 10.53
CA TYR A 105 1.52 2.26 9.11
C TYR A 105 0.38 1.90 8.15
N SER A 106 -0.54 1.07 8.58
CA SER A 106 -1.77 0.74 7.87
C SER A 106 -2.83 1.83 7.97
N GLN A 107 -2.82 2.68 9.02
CA GLN A 107 -3.92 3.64 9.22
C GLN A 107 -3.96 4.71 8.12
N GLU A 108 -2.84 5.20 7.60
CA GLU A 108 -2.84 6.17 6.50
C GLU A 108 -3.27 5.54 5.16
N LYS A 109 -2.75 4.36 4.84
CA LYS A 109 -3.17 3.62 3.63
C LYS A 109 -4.50 2.89 3.80
N LEU A 110 -4.88 2.51 5.04
CA LEU A 110 -6.14 1.84 5.33
C LEU A 110 -7.32 2.82 5.43
N LEU A 111 -7.12 4.08 5.81
CA LEU A 111 -8.19 5.08 5.73
C LEU A 111 -8.56 5.37 4.28
N VAL A 112 -7.60 5.45 3.38
CA VAL A 112 -7.85 5.56 1.94
C VAL A 112 -8.39 4.24 1.37
N LYS A 113 -7.84 3.08 1.76
CA LYS A 113 -8.32 1.75 1.34
C LYS A 113 -9.58 1.25 2.08
N LYS A 114 -9.87 1.69 3.30
CA LYS A 114 -11.10 1.31 4.01
C LYS A 114 -12.36 1.87 3.36
N ILE A 115 -12.24 2.94 2.61
CA ILE A 115 -13.35 3.48 1.80
C ILE A 115 -13.61 2.58 0.58
N GLU A 116 -12.61 1.82 0.11
CA GLU A 116 -12.74 0.90 -1.02
C GLU A 116 -12.99 -0.57 -0.63
N LEU A 117 -12.80 -0.98 0.61
CA LEU A 117 -12.81 -2.37 1.06
C LEU A 117 -13.79 -2.63 2.22
N GLU A 118 -15.10 -2.57 1.94
CA GLU A 118 -16.12 -3.28 2.74
C GLU A 118 -16.12 -4.82 2.55
N ASN A 119 -15.09 -5.37 1.92
CA ASN A 119 -14.90 -6.80 1.78
C ASN A 119 -13.67 -7.25 2.59
N GLU A 120 -13.78 -7.32 3.92
CA GLU A 120 -12.92 -8.18 4.72
C GLU A 120 -13.21 -9.64 4.31
N THR A 121 -12.55 -10.09 3.25
CA THR A 121 -12.41 -11.52 2.97
C THR A 121 -11.80 -12.17 4.20
N LEU A 122 -12.43 -13.22 4.69
CA LEU A 122 -11.99 -14.05 5.82
C LEU A 122 -10.48 -14.25 5.80
N CYS A 123 -9.80 -13.62 6.73
CA CYS A 123 -8.36 -13.60 6.82
C CYS A 123 -7.91 -14.80 7.64
N ASP A 124 -7.13 -15.68 7.05
CA ASP A 124 -6.47 -16.78 7.77
C ASP A 124 -5.32 -16.21 8.64
N TRP A 125 -5.63 -15.92 9.91
CA TRP A 125 -4.68 -15.33 10.86
C TRP A 125 -3.55 -16.27 11.22
N GLN A 126 -3.77 -17.60 11.21
CA GLN A 126 -2.72 -18.60 11.40
C GLN A 126 -1.69 -18.52 10.27
N GLN A 127 -2.17 -18.48 9.03
CA GLN A 127 -1.31 -18.35 7.85
C GLN A 127 -0.50 -17.04 7.91
N LYS A 128 -1.14 -15.90 8.21
CA LYS A 128 -0.45 -14.61 8.36
C LYS A 128 0.61 -14.62 9.46
N TYR A 129 0.30 -15.21 10.61
CA TYR A 129 1.24 -15.29 11.72
C TYR A 129 2.51 -16.05 11.34
N TRP A 130 2.36 -17.25 10.75
CA TRP A 130 3.49 -18.09 10.39
C TRP A 130 4.26 -17.55 9.20
N GLU A 131 3.60 -16.95 8.22
CA GLU A 131 4.24 -16.25 7.10
C GLU A 131 5.14 -15.11 7.60
N MET A 132 4.63 -14.25 8.47
CA MET A 132 5.42 -13.17 9.07
C MET A 132 6.54 -13.70 9.96
N HIS A 133 6.30 -14.77 10.69
CA HIS A 133 7.34 -15.41 11.51
C HIS A 133 8.49 -15.95 10.65
N VAL A 134 8.19 -16.68 9.58
CA VAL A 134 9.22 -17.18 8.64
C VAL A 134 9.94 -16.04 7.96
N GLN A 135 9.23 -14.96 7.57
CA GLN A 135 9.88 -13.76 7.04
C GLN A 135 10.90 -13.18 8.03
N ASN A 136 10.53 -13.06 9.31
CA ASN A 136 11.45 -12.57 10.34
C ASN A 136 12.66 -13.52 10.54
N CYS A 137 12.48 -14.84 10.36
CA CYS A 137 13.58 -15.79 10.39
C CYS A 137 14.54 -15.57 9.22
N PHE A 138 14.03 -15.31 7.99
CA PHE A 138 14.85 -14.95 6.84
C PHE A 138 15.58 -13.62 7.05
N ASP A 139 14.89 -12.60 7.59
CA ASP A 139 15.48 -11.29 7.82
C ASP A 139 16.63 -11.38 8.84
N ALA A 140 16.45 -12.09 9.95
CA ALA A 140 17.50 -12.32 10.95
C ALA A 140 18.67 -13.17 10.41
N ALA A 141 18.37 -14.19 9.60
CA ALA A 141 19.39 -15.00 8.96
C ALA A 141 20.17 -14.21 7.91
N ALA A 142 19.54 -13.24 7.21
CA ALA A 142 20.22 -12.35 6.28
C ALA A 142 21.26 -11.49 6.98
N GLU A 143 20.95 -10.94 8.16
CA GLU A 143 21.90 -10.15 8.95
C GLU A 143 23.16 -10.97 9.28
N THR A 144 22.99 -12.23 9.66
CA THR A 144 24.09 -13.14 9.96
C THR A 144 24.88 -13.51 8.70
N ALA A 145 24.18 -13.84 7.60
CA ALA A 145 24.81 -14.25 6.34
C ALA A 145 25.59 -13.12 5.65
N MET A 146 25.25 -11.86 5.92
CA MET A 146 25.99 -10.69 5.41
C MET A 146 27.31 -10.41 6.14
N LEU A 147 27.59 -11.07 7.26
CA LEU A 147 28.85 -10.88 7.98
C LEU A 147 30.02 -11.44 7.15
N PRO A 148 31.16 -10.72 7.08
CA PRO A 148 32.35 -11.19 6.31
C PRO A 148 32.90 -12.52 6.81
N SER A 149 32.65 -12.88 8.06
CA SER A 149 33.09 -14.14 8.69
C SER A 149 32.18 -15.32 8.39
N PHE A 150 31.04 -15.11 7.72
CA PHE A 150 30.09 -16.17 7.45
C PHE A 150 30.59 -17.12 6.36
N SER A 151 30.72 -18.39 6.69
CA SER A 151 31.19 -19.45 5.78
C SER A 151 30.37 -20.74 5.86
N GLN A 152 29.26 -20.72 6.60
CA GLN A 152 28.41 -21.87 6.81
C GLN A 152 27.28 -21.96 5.76
N ARG A 153 26.53 -23.08 5.79
CA ARG A 153 25.30 -23.23 5.02
C ARG A 153 24.20 -22.32 5.61
N ILE A 154 23.44 -21.66 4.74
CA ILE A 154 22.41 -20.71 5.15
C ILE A 154 21.34 -21.36 6.02
N GLY A 155 20.93 -22.58 5.69
CA GLY A 155 19.92 -23.32 6.44
C GLY A 155 20.32 -23.65 7.89
N LEU A 156 21.64 -23.68 8.17
CA LEU A 156 22.19 -23.98 9.49
C LEU A 156 22.38 -22.71 10.35
N ILE A 157 22.02 -21.53 9.85
CA ILE A 157 22.09 -20.29 10.64
C ILE A 157 21.20 -20.42 11.86
N GLU A 158 21.80 -20.20 13.03
CA GLU A 158 21.06 -20.14 14.28
C GLU A 158 20.28 -18.83 14.40
N LEU A 159 19.00 -18.94 14.70
CA LEU A 159 18.10 -17.82 14.82
C LEU A 159 18.22 -17.16 16.21
N PRO A 160 17.99 -15.86 16.33
CA PRO A 160 17.99 -15.16 17.60
C PRO A 160 17.01 -15.78 18.60
N GLY A 161 17.47 -15.97 19.85
CA GLY A 161 16.64 -16.56 20.92
C GLY A 161 15.31 -15.81 21.17
N ALA A 162 15.27 -14.51 20.86
CA ALA A 162 14.04 -13.72 20.92
C ALA A 162 12.95 -14.22 19.95
N LEU A 163 13.31 -14.62 18.71
CA LEU A 163 12.37 -15.18 17.74
C LEU A 163 11.82 -16.53 18.19
N ILE A 164 12.66 -17.33 18.81
CA ILE A 164 12.33 -18.66 19.30
C ILE A 164 11.40 -18.57 20.51
N LYS A 165 11.71 -17.67 21.46
CA LYS A 165 10.84 -17.38 22.61
C LYS A 165 9.48 -16.81 22.20
N ALA A 166 9.45 -15.98 21.15
CA ALA A 166 8.22 -15.36 20.67
C ALA A 166 7.17 -16.37 20.19
N ILE A 167 7.58 -17.57 19.72
CA ILE A 167 6.66 -18.67 19.39
C ILE A 167 6.35 -19.57 20.59
N GLY A 168 6.97 -19.31 21.75
CA GLY A 168 6.76 -20.05 22.99
C GLY A 168 7.67 -21.25 23.21
N TYR A 169 8.76 -21.37 22.43
CA TYR A 169 9.75 -22.43 22.65
C TYR A 169 10.81 -21.98 23.64
N GLU A 170 10.99 -22.77 24.71
CA GLU A 170 12.05 -22.60 25.71
C GLU A 170 12.92 -23.84 25.72
N GLN A 171 14.25 -23.66 25.69
CA GLN A 171 15.19 -24.77 25.78
C GLN A 171 15.11 -25.41 27.17
N ARG A 172 14.60 -26.62 27.27
CA ARG A 172 14.73 -27.47 28.46
C ARG A 172 15.79 -28.51 28.18
N ALA A 173 16.76 -28.59 29.06
CA ALA A 173 18.00 -29.38 28.92
C ALA A 173 17.84 -30.89 28.68
N LYS A 174 16.64 -31.45 28.56
CA LYS A 174 16.43 -32.91 28.55
C LYS A 174 15.36 -33.44 27.56
N CYS A 175 14.68 -32.66 26.79
CA CYS A 175 13.60 -33.21 25.94
C CYS A 175 13.57 -32.64 24.55
N SER A 176 13.57 -33.56 23.64
CA SER A 176 13.03 -33.59 22.26
C SER A 176 13.94 -33.30 21.07
N ASN A 177 13.80 -34.18 20.09
CA ASN A 177 14.44 -34.22 18.75
C ASN A 177 14.11 -33.06 17.80
N ARG A 178 13.52 -31.95 18.25
CA ARG A 178 13.16 -30.82 17.40
C ARG A 178 13.88 -29.56 17.85
N ASP A 179 15.00 -29.28 17.21
CA ASP A 179 15.77 -28.05 17.47
C ASP A 179 15.22 -26.90 16.63
N TYR A 180 14.39 -26.04 17.24
CA TYR A 180 13.88 -24.82 16.60
C TYR A 180 14.92 -23.69 16.52
N TYR A 181 16.21 -24.02 16.47
CA TYR A 181 17.28 -23.02 16.49
C TYR A 181 17.74 -22.63 15.09
N THR A 182 17.48 -23.43 14.07
CA THR A 182 18.00 -23.19 12.73
C THR A 182 16.92 -22.73 11.76
N LEU A 183 17.33 -21.94 10.76
CA LEU A 183 16.43 -21.48 9.68
C LEU A 183 15.76 -22.66 8.97
N ASP A 184 16.51 -23.72 8.67
CA ASP A 184 16.01 -24.93 7.98
C ASP A 184 14.83 -25.58 8.74
N THR A 185 14.91 -25.65 10.07
CA THR A 185 13.83 -26.21 10.89
C THR A 185 12.55 -25.39 10.77
N HIS A 186 12.65 -24.06 10.87
CA HIS A 186 11.48 -23.19 10.71
C HIS A 186 10.88 -23.27 9.30
N CYS A 187 11.71 -23.34 8.28
CA CYS A 187 11.25 -23.52 6.90
C CYS A 187 10.54 -24.87 6.70
N LYS A 188 11.02 -25.95 7.31
CA LYS A 188 10.39 -27.27 7.26
C LYS A 188 9.06 -27.33 7.98
N GLU A 189 8.96 -26.71 9.15
CA GLU A 189 7.74 -26.75 9.98
C GLU A 189 6.67 -25.76 9.48
N PHE A 190 7.06 -24.52 9.17
CA PHE A 190 6.13 -23.44 8.90
C PHE A 190 6.15 -22.93 7.44
N GLY A 191 7.06 -23.42 6.59
CA GLY A 191 7.17 -22.99 5.20
C GLY A 191 5.88 -23.20 4.39
N TYR A 192 5.05 -24.18 4.75
CA TYR A 192 3.76 -24.42 4.10
C TYR A 192 2.80 -23.22 4.14
N TYR A 193 2.91 -22.38 5.18
CA TYR A 193 2.08 -21.18 5.34
C TYR A 193 2.54 -20.01 4.50
N VAL A 194 3.78 -20.04 3.98
CA VAL A 194 4.40 -18.91 3.27
C VAL A 194 3.85 -18.79 1.87
N ARG A 195 3.17 -17.67 1.61
CA ARG A 195 2.67 -17.26 0.30
C ARG A 195 3.36 -16.01 -0.22
N CYS A 196 3.82 -15.16 0.69
CA CYS A 196 4.59 -13.95 0.40
C CYS A 196 5.98 -14.06 1.05
N LEU A 197 7.04 -13.81 0.27
CA LEU A 197 8.40 -13.85 0.78
C LEU A 197 9.25 -12.75 0.15
N ARG A 198 10.01 -12.06 1.01
CA ARG A 198 11.01 -11.07 0.63
C ARG A 198 12.40 -11.67 0.87
N LEU A 199 13.18 -11.78 -0.19
CA LEU A 199 14.53 -12.34 -0.13
C LEU A 199 15.59 -11.27 -0.43
N GLN A 200 16.63 -11.25 0.38
CA GLN A 200 17.83 -10.45 0.14
C GLN A 200 18.85 -11.25 -0.69
N ASN A 201 19.82 -10.55 -1.28
CA ASN A 201 20.82 -11.12 -2.19
C ASN A 201 21.58 -12.34 -1.64
N VAL A 202 21.77 -12.44 -0.33
CA VAL A 202 22.43 -13.60 0.32
C VAL A 202 21.68 -14.91 0.11
N PHE A 203 20.38 -14.84 -0.18
CA PHE A 203 19.52 -16.00 -0.45
C PHE A 203 19.42 -16.37 -1.93
N PHE A 204 20.12 -15.69 -2.84
CA PHE A 204 20.07 -16.03 -4.26
C PHE A 204 20.99 -17.21 -4.60
N SER A 205 20.73 -18.32 -3.93
CA SER A 205 21.48 -19.56 -4.07
C SER A 205 20.56 -20.77 -4.25
N VAL A 206 21.13 -21.87 -4.73
CA VAL A 206 20.41 -23.14 -4.91
C VAL A 206 19.94 -23.70 -3.57
N GLU A 207 20.66 -23.44 -2.48
CA GLU A 207 20.28 -23.89 -1.14
C GLU A 207 18.94 -23.31 -0.71
N THR A 208 18.65 -22.05 -1.06
CA THR A 208 17.37 -21.40 -0.75
C THR A 208 16.18 -22.14 -1.36
N CYS A 209 16.33 -22.75 -2.55
CA CYS A 209 15.28 -23.58 -3.15
C CYS A 209 14.85 -24.72 -2.22
N HIS A 210 15.78 -25.32 -1.48
CA HIS A 210 15.45 -26.38 -0.52
C HIS A 210 14.72 -25.84 0.70
N LEU A 211 15.12 -24.64 1.20
CA LEU A 211 14.48 -23.99 2.35
C LEU A 211 13.02 -23.64 2.07
N ILE A 212 12.73 -23.15 0.86
CA ILE A 212 11.37 -22.74 0.47
C ILE A 212 10.59 -23.82 -0.28
N ALA A 213 11.10 -25.06 -0.33
CA ALA A 213 10.48 -26.13 -1.12
C ALA A 213 9.02 -26.45 -0.73
N ARG A 214 8.65 -26.21 0.53
CA ARG A 214 7.29 -26.45 1.02
C ARG A 214 6.36 -25.26 0.86
N SER A 215 6.88 -24.08 0.51
CA SER A 215 6.08 -22.87 0.37
C SER A 215 5.24 -22.88 -0.91
N LYS A 216 4.11 -22.17 -0.86
CA LYS A 216 3.23 -21.95 -2.02
C LYS A 216 3.27 -20.48 -2.39
N LEU A 217 4.44 -20.02 -2.80
CA LEU A 217 4.69 -18.61 -3.08
C LEU A 217 3.75 -18.09 -4.16
N LYS A 218 3.00 -17.05 -3.81
CA LYS A 218 2.22 -16.22 -4.74
C LYS A 218 2.90 -14.88 -4.97
N THR A 219 3.59 -14.36 -3.97
CA THR A 219 4.31 -13.09 -3.99
C THR A 219 5.77 -13.32 -3.67
N LEU A 220 6.65 -12.87 -4.56
CA LEU A 220 8.08 -12.93 -4.36
C LEU A 220 8.70 -11.55 -4.59
N ILE A 221 9.38 -11.03 -3.56
CA ILE A 221 10.09 -9.75 -3.60
C ILE A 221 11.57 -10.02 -3.45
N LEU A 222 12.36 -9.66 -4.45
CA LEU A 222 13.80 -9.87 -4.52
C LEU A 222 14.54 -8.54 -4.31
N LYS A 223 15.41 -8.48 -3.31
CA LYS A 223 16.09 -7.24 -2.92
C LYS A 223 17.60 -7.32 -3.10
N ARG A 224 18.20 -6.21 -3.58
CA ARG A 224 19.66 -5.99 -3.66
C ARG A 224 20.40 -6.98 -4.55
N MET A 225 19.78 -7.46 -5.63
CA MET A 225 20.48 -8.23 -6.64
C MET A 225 21.49 -7.33 -7.38
N SER A 226 22.79 -7.67 -7.34
CA SER A 226 23.84 -6.83 -7.90
C SER A 226 24.88 -7.60 -8.71
N SER A 227 24.83 -8.93 -8.71
CA SER A 227 25.84 -9.80 -9.31
C SER A 227 25.23 -10.80 -10.27
N GLN A 228 25.97 -11.10 -11.36
CA GLN A 228 25.62 -12.18 -12.28
C GLN A 228 25.58 -13.55 -11.58
N LEU A 229 26.33 -13.73 -10.49
CA LEU A 229 26.31 -14.98 -9.71
C LEU A 229 24.94 -15.29 -9.08
N HIS A 230 24.09 -14.26 -8.90
CA HIS A 230 22.75 -14.41 -8.35
C HIS A 230 21.72 -14.93 -9.37
N VAL A 231 22.02 -14.82 -10.67
CA VAL A 231 21.09 -15.15 -11.76
C VAL A 231 20.62 -16.60 -11.68
N ASP A 232 21.56 -17.54 -11.57
CA ASP A 232 21.22 -18.98 -11.52
C ASP A 232 20.35 -19.34 -10.31
N GLY A 233 20.67 -18.77 -9.15
CA GLY A 233 19.91 -18.99 -7.92
C GLY A 233 18.50 -18.45 -8.04
N VAL A 234 18.34 -17.21 -8.51
CA VAL A 234 17.04 -16.58 -8.72
C VAL A 234 16.21 -17.35 -9.77
N CYS A 235 16.81 -17.71 -10.91
CA CYS A 235 16.11 -18.50 -11.93
C CYS A 235 15.64 -19.87 -11.41
N LYS A 236 16.41 -20.52 -10.53
CA LYS A 236 15.99 -21.78 -9.90
C LYS A 236 14.81 -21.59 -8.95
N ILE A 237 14.84 -20.52 -8.13
CA ILE A 237 13.72 -20.16 -7.25
C ILE A 237 12.46 -19.89 -8.08
N LEU A 238 12.58 -19.08 -9.13
CA LEU A 238 11.47 -18.78 -10.03
C LEU A 238 10.93 -20.04 -10.72
N CYS A 239 11.82 -20.92 -11.21
CA CYS A 239 11.44 -22.17 -11.86
C CYS A 239 10.64 -23.09 -10.93
N GLN A 240 11.00 -23.14 -9.65
CA GLN A 240 10.33 -23.97 -8.65
C GLN A 240 8.89 -23.51 -8.38
N HIS A 241 8.63 -22.21 -8.45
CA HIS A 241 7.34 -21.62 -8.07
C HIS A 241 6.59 -20.96 -9.25
N LYS A 242 7.06 -21.12 -10.49
CA LYS A 242 6.56 -20.42 -11.68
C LYS A 242 5.06 -20.58 -11.96
N GLU A 243 4.45 -21.66 -11.47
CA GLU A 243 3.03 -21.94 -11.65
C GLU A 243 2.14 -21.22 -10.62
N ASN A 244 2.74 -20.68 -9.55
CA ASN A 244 2.00 -20.09 -8.43
C ASN A 244 2.30 -18.60 -8.23
N ILE A 245 3.46 -18.09 -8.67
CA ILE A 245 3.85 -16.69 -8.46
C ILE A 245 3.00 -15.81 -9.37
N GLU A 246 2.13 -15.02 -8.75
CA GLU A 246 1.30 -14.02 -9.40
C GLU A 246 1.93 -12.61 -9.30
N PHE A 247 2.71 -12.35 -8.26
CA PHE A 247 3.37 -11.08 -7.98
C PHE A 247 4.88 -11.26 -7.89
N LEU A 248 5.63 -10.54 -8.75
CA LEU A 248 7.10 -10.55 -8.77
C LEU A 248 7.64 -9.13 -8.73
N GLU A 249 8.43 -8.81 -7.71
CA GLU A 249 9.05 -7.50 -7.53
C GLU A 249 10.55 -7.61 -7.36
N PHE A 250 11.27 -6.69 -8.01
CA PHE A 250 12.70 -6.44 -7.83
C PHE A 250 12.91 -5.05 -7.21
N ALA A 251 13.52 -4.98 -6.04
CA ALA A 251 13.76 -3.73 -5.34
C ALA A 251 15.26 -3.52 -5.06
N ASN A 252 15.78 -2.34 -5.40
CA ASN A 252 17.20 -2.00 -5.26
C ASN A 252 18.13 -2.98 -5.99
N CYS A 253 17.77 -3.39 -7.21
CA CYS A 253 18.48 -4.40 -8.00
C CYS A 253 19.23 -3.80 -9.20
N LYS A 254 20.23 -4.53 -9.70
CA LYS A 254 20.83 -4.31 -11.02
C LYS A 254 20.40 -5.45 -11.94
N ILE A 255 19.54 -5.15 -12.89
CA ILE A 255 18.87 -6.12 -13.75
C ILE A 255 19.42 -5.96 -15.17
N SER A 256 20.30 -6.86 -15.59
CA SER A 256 20.88 -6.87 -16.94
C SER A 256 19.91 -7.45 -17.96
N SER A 257 20.10 -7.11 -19.24
CA SER A 257 19.33 -7.69 -20.35
C SER A 257 19.43 -9.22 -20.39
N SER A 258 20.61 -9.78 -20.10
CA SER A 258 20.81 -11.24 -20.05
C SER A 258 20.03 -11.91 -18.91
N PHE A 259 19.92 -11.25 -17.74
CA PHE A 259 19.09 -11.77 -16.65
C PHE A 259 17.60 -11.70 -17.01
N VAL A 260 17.14 -10.60 -17.58
CA VAL A 260 15.73 -10.46 -18.01
C VAL A 260 15.35 -11.57 -18.98
N GLU A 261 16.22 -11.87 -19.95
CA GLU A 261 15.98 -12.96 -20.89
C GLU A 261 15.91 -14.32 -20.20
N ALA A 262 16.86 -14.66 -19.32
CA ALA A 262 16.85 -15.89 -18.54
C ALA A 262 15.62 -16.00 -17.62
N MET A 263 15.20 -14.91 -17.01
CA MET A 263 14.00 -14.82 -16.18
C MET A 263 12.74 -15.11 -17.01
N CYS A 264 12.57 -14.43 -18.14
CA CYS A 264 11.42 -14.62 -19.02
C CYS A 264 11.33 -16.07 -19.52
N GLN A 265 12.45 -16.65 -19.95
CA GLN A 265 12.53 -18.08 -20.34
C GLN A 265 12.12 -19.02 -19.20
N THR A 266 12.58 -18.71 -17.98
CA THR A 266 12.30 -19.54 -16.80
C THR A 266 10.82 -19.50 -16.41
N LEU A 267 10.20 -18.33 -16.48
CA LEU A 267 8.80 -18.12 -16.10
C LEU A 267 7.81 -18.68 -17.13
N THR A 268 8.24 -18.87 -18.37
CA THR A 268 7.38 -19.45 -19.41
C THR A 268 6.97 -20.89 -19.03
N VAL A 269 5.67 -21.15 -19.04
CA VAL A 269 5.11 -22.48 -18.77
C VAL A 269 5.19 -23.32 -20.03
N LYS A 270 5.71 -24.54 -19.91
CA LYS A 270 5.88 -25.46 -21.05
C LYS A 270 4.55 -25.67 -21.79
N GLY A 271 4.56 -25.40 -23.09
CA GLY A 271 3.42 -25.64 -24.01
C GLY A 271 2.43 -24.48 -24.14
N THR A 272 2.62 -23.34 -23.44
CA THR A 272 1.69 -22.21 -23.50
C THR A 272 2.32 -20.90 -23.96
N GLU A 273 3.64 -20.80 -24.06
CA GLU A 273 4.40 -19.53 -24.29
C GLU A 273 4.03 -18.39 -23.32
N MET A 274 3.37 -18.71 -22.20
CA MET A 274 2.79 -17.75 -21.29
C MET A 274 3.24 -17.98 -19.85
N HIS A 275 3.23 -16.93 -19.06
CA HIS A 275 3.47 -16.95 -17.62
C HIS A 275 2.18 -16.67 -16.86
N VAL A 276 2.18 -16.88 -15.53
CA VAL A 276 1.02 -16.62 -14.65
C VAL A 276 1.17 -15.32 -13.85
N ILE A 277 2.24 -14.54 -14.12
CA ILE A 277 2.50 -13.28 -13.44
C ILE A 277 1.41 -12.27 -13.80
N LYS A 278 0.74 -11.73 -12.78
CA LYS A 278 -0.25 -10.66 -12.90
C LYS A 278 0.34 -9.29 -12.60
N HIS A 279 1.28 -9.26 -11.66
CA HIS A 279 1.93 -8.04 -11.23
C HIS A 279 3.45 -8.19 -11.35
N PHE A 280 4.06 -7.36 -12.19
CA PHE A 280 5.51 -7.28 -12.35
C PHE A 280 5.99 -5.88 -11.97
N ALA A 281 6.91 -5.80 -10.99
CA ALA A 281 7.43 -4.54 -10.49
C ALA A 281 8.96 -4.52 -10.45
N VAL A 282 9.52 -3.38 -10.84
CA VAL A 282 10.94 -3.05 -10.67
C VAL A 282 11.03 -1.68 -10.02
N LYS A 283 11.53 -1.62 -8.78
CA LYS A 283 11.53 -0.40 -7.95
C LYS A 283 12.93 -0.01 -7.51
N SER A 284 13.24 1.28 -7.58
CA SER A 284 14.54 1.85 -7.16
C SER A 284 15.72 1.00 -7.67
N SER A 285 15.67 0.63 -8.95
CA SER A 285 16.54 -0.40 -9.54
C SER A 285 17.06 0.04 -10.89
N LYS A 286 18.22 -0.46 -11.27
CA LYS A 286 18.70 -0.28 -12.64
C LYS A 286 18.14 -1.42 -13.51
N PHE A 287 17.12 -1.10 -14.32
CA PHE A 287 16.47 -2.03 -15.23
C PHE A 287 16.99 -1.85 -16.65
N LEU A 288 17.62 -2.89 -17.18
CA LEU A 288 18.25 -2.88 -18.52
C LEU A 288 19.39 -1.86 -18.67
N GLU A 289 19.78 -1.62 -19.88
CA GLU A 289 20.68 -0.52 -20.25
C GLU A 289 19.85 0.76 -20.41
N ALA A 290 20.46 1.92 -20.15
CA ALA A 290 19.73 3.21 -20.14
C ALA A 290 19.03 3.52 -21.46
N ASN A 291 19.59 3.09 -22.61
CA ASN A 291 19.02 3.31 -23.94
C ASN A 291 19.20 2.07 -24.84
N PRO A 292 18.43 0.99 -24.62
CA PRO A 292 18.51 -0.16 -25.50
C PRO A 292 18.02 0.21 -26.91
N ALA A 293 18.69 -0.28 -27.94
CA ALA A 293 18.27 -0.11 -29.33
C ALA A 293 16.98 -0.89 -29.61
N SER A 294 16.79 -2.03 -28.92
CA SER A 294 15.61 -2.86 -29.00
C SER A 294 15.45 -3.64 -27.69
N LEU A 295 14.24 -4.03 -27.36
CA LEU A 295 13.97 -4.97 -26.27
C LEU A 295 14.10 -6.41 -26.77
N SER A 296 14.50 -7.33 -25.87
CA SER A 296 14.57 -8.75 -26.26
C SER A 296 13.18 -9.28 -26.62
N PRO A 297 13.06 -10.18 -27.62
CA PRO A 297 11.77 -10.79 -27.98
C PRO A 297 11.09 -11.47 -26.78
N MET A 298 11.85 -12.05 -25.87
CA MET A 298 11.31 -12.72 -24.67
C MET A 298 10.68 -11.71 -23.70
N LEU A 299 11.29 -10.53 -23.52
CA LEU A 299 10.69 -9.46 -22.70
C LEU A 299 9.43 -8.91 -23.37
N LEU A 300 9.45 -8.71 -24.70
CA LEU A 300 8.27 -8.26 -25.44
C LEU A 300 7.10 -9.23 -25.24
N THR A 301 7.34 -10.54 -25.40
CA THR A 301 6.32 -11.58 -25.15
C THR A 301 5.85 -11.57 -23.68
N PHE A 302 6.75 -11.34 -22.73
CA PHE A 302 6.42 -11.27 -21.30
C PHE A 302 5.47 -10.10 -20.99
N ILE A 303 5.82 -8.87 -21.42
CA ILE A 303 5.00 -7.68 -21.14
C ILE A 303 3.70 -7.64 -21.94
N SER A 304 3.64 -8.29 -23.10
CA SER A 304 2.42 -8.39 -23.92
C SER A 304 1.49 -9.55 -23.49
N SER A 305 1.83 -10.26 -22.44
CA SER A 305 1.02 -11.37 -21.93
C SER A 305 -0.37 -10.90 -21.45
N ARG A 306 -1.41 -11.65 -21.81
CA ARG A 306 -2.79 -11.40 -21.39
C ARG A 306 -3.04 -11.53 -19.88
N PHE A 307 -2.09 -12.09 -19.12
CA PHE A 307 -2.21 -12.27 -17.68
C PHE A 307 -1.61 -11.10 -16.89
N LEU A 308 -0.80 -10.26 -17.53
CA LEU A 308 -0.19 -9.11 -16.86
C LEU A 308 -1.24 -8.01 -16.66
N GLU A 309 -1.60 -7.76 -15.43
CA GLU A 309 -2.58 -6.74 -15.01
C GLU A 309 -1.88 -5.44 -14.58
N THR A 310 -0.66 -5.55 -14.01
CA THR A 310 0.11 -4.40 -13.51
C THR A 310 1.57 -4.50 -13.97
N LEU A 311 2.05 -3.43 -14.60
CA LEU A 311 3.46 -3.21 -14.90
C LEU A 311 3.93 -1.95 -14.17
N GLU A 312 4.87 -2.13 -13.24
CA GLU A 312 5.40 -1.05 -12.41
C GLU A 312 6.92 -0.98 -12.58
N LEU A 313 7.41 0.11 -13.16
CA LEU A 313 8.83 0.37 -13.40
C LEU A 313 9.22 1.71 -12.76
N SER A 314 9.01 1.81 -11.45
CA SER A 314 9.18 3.03 -10.68
C SER A 314 10.65 3.19 -10.25
N ASP A 315 11.25 4.36 -10.51
CA ASP A 315 12.69 4.61 -10.26
C ASP A 315 13.57 3.46 -10.82
N ALA A 316 13.22 3.03 -12.04
CA ALA A 316 13.86 1.90 -12.71
C ALA A 316 15.01 2.32 -13.64
N HIS A 317 15.35 3.61 -13.65
CA HIS A 317 16.39 4.21 -14.49
C HIS A 317 16.19 3.91 -15.99
N ILE A 318 14.94 3.75 -16.42
CA ILE A 318 14.63 3.63 -17.85
C ILE A 318 14.71 5.00 -18.51
N GLY A 319 15.27 5.03 -19.71
CA GLY A 319 15.31 6.25 -20.53
C GLY A 319 14.13 6.32 -21.50
N ARG A 320 14.01 7.46 -22.18
CA ARG A 320 12.96 7.75 -23.19
C ARG A 320 12.76 6.59 -24.18
N ASN A 321 13.84 6.07 -24.76
CA ASN A 321 13.77 5.02 -25.78
C ASN A 321 13.21 3.70 -25.20
N CYS A 322 13.60 3.32 -23.99
CA CYS A 322 13.08 2.13 -23.33
C CYS A 322 11.57 2.27 -23.05
N ALA A 323 11.16 3.42 -22.49
CA ALA A 323 9.74 3.71 -22.25
C ALA A 323 8.92 3.70 -23.54
N LYS A 324 9.43 4.29 -24.61
CA LYS A 324 8.80 4.28 -25.94
C LYS A 324 8.63 2.83 -26.46
N LEU A 325 9.66 2.00 -26.39
CA LEU A 325 9.60 0.61 -26.84
C LEU A 325 8.60 -0.23 -26.01
N ILE A 326 8.57 -0.03 -24.70
CA ILE A 326 7.59 -0.68 -23.82
C ILE A 326 6.17 -0.25 -24.22
N PHE A 327 5.94 1.04 -24.37
CA PHE A 327 4.63 1.58 -24.68
C PHE A 327 4.13 1.13 -26.06
N SER A 328 4.98 1.18 -27.09
CA SER A 328 4.63 0.68 -28.43
C SER A 328 4.29 -0.81 -28.42
N THR A 329 4.99 -1.60 -27.61
CA THR A 329 4.67 -3.03 -27.43
C THR A 329 3.31 -3.22 -26.77
N LEU A 330 2.98 -2.42 -25.74
CA LEU A 330 1.69 -2.49 -25.04
C LEU A 330 0.52 -2.07 -25.95
N ILE A 331 0.74 -1.16 -26.87
CA ILE A 331 -0.27 -0.77 -27.87
C ILE A 331 -0.66 -1.95 -28.76
N ASP A 332 0.30 -2.75 -29.19
CA ASP A 332 0.07 -3.89 -30.10
C ASP A 332 -0.32 -5.17 -29.34
N ALA A 333 -0.31 -5.14 -27.99
CA ALA A 333 -0.55 -6.32 -27.16
C ALA A 333 -2.05 -6.62 -26.94
N SER A 334 -2.37 -7.89 -26.78
CA SER A 334 -3.68 -8.35 -26.31
C SER A 334 -3.77 -8.44 -24.78
N SER A 335 -2.90 -7.72 -24.05
CA SER A 335 -2.84 -7.77 -22.60
C SER A 335 -4.06 -7.10 -21.95
N ALA A 336 -4.39 -7.51 -20.73
CA ALA A 336 -5.43 -6.90 -19.92
C ALA A 336 -4.83 -5.90 -18.89
N LEU A 337 -3.76 -5.18 -19.27
CA LEU A 337 -3.05 -4.28 -18.39
C LEU A 337 -3.98 -3.18 -17.88
N SER A 338 -4.17 -3.13 -16.58
CA SER A 338 -5.00 -2.13 -15.90
C SER A 338 -4.17 -1.01 -15.29
N THR A 339 -2.91 -1.28 -14.94
CA THR A 339 -2.03 -0.31 -14.28
C THR A 339 -0.66 -0.27 -14.95
N LEU A 340 -0.25 0.92 -15.36
CA LEU A 340 1.09 1.23 -15.85
C LEU A 340 1.71 2.32 -14.97
N ASP A 341 2.77 1.97 -14.26
CA ASP A 341 3.56 2.90 -13.47
C ASP A 341 4.97 3.03 -14.06
N LEU A 342 5.30 4.23 -14.51
CA LEU A 342 6.61 4.62 -15.04
C LEU A 342 7.22 5.75 -14.20
N SER A 343 6.79 5.94 -12.95
CA SER A 343 7.19 7.05 -12.11
C SER A 343 8.70 7.11 -11.84
N ASP A 344 9.19 8.31 -11.58
CA ASP A 344 10.56 8.60 -11.17
C ASP A 344 11.63 8.10 -12.16
N ASN A 345 11.32 8.27 -13.48
CA ASN A 345 12.24 7.88 -14.56
C ASN A 345 12.65 9.01 -15.45
N ASN A 346 13.22 9.60 -15.96
CA ASN A 346 13.48 10.72 -16.88
C ASN A 346 13.09 10.37 -18.34
N ILE A 347 11.78 10.28 -18.61
CA ILE A 347 11.25 9.81 -19.91
C ILE A 347 10.67 10.93 -20.80
N SER A 348 10.91 12.21 -20.52
CA SER A 348 10.42 13.31 -21.36
C SER A 348 10.65 13.05 -22.86
N GLY A 349 9.64 13.29 -23.68
CA GLY A 349 9.63 13.03 -25.12
C GLY A 349 9.37 11.57 -25.52
N TRP A 350 8.98 10.69 -24.60
CA TRP A 350 8.73 9.27 -24.89
C TRP A 350 7.56 9.00 -25.84
N LEU A 351 6.59 9.94 -25.93
CA LEU A 351 5.44 9.87 -26.82
C LEU A 351 5.60 10.68 -28.12
N SER A 352 6.76 11.31 -28.38
CA SER A 352 6.94 12.25 -29.50
C SER A 352 6.59 11.68 -30.87
N ASP A 353 6.79 10.40 -31.10
CA ASP A 353 6.52 9.74 -32.38
C ASP A 353 5.17 9.00 -32.40
N PHE A 354 4.44 8.95 -31.28
CA PHE A 354 3.20 8.18 -31.15
C PHE A 354 2.14 8.58 -32.17
N ARG A 355 1.98 9.89 -32.43
CA ARG A 355 1.06 10.40 -33.45
C ARG A 355 1.39 9.88 -34.84
N CYS A 356 2.67 9.87 -35.22
CA CYS A 356 3.13 9.40 -36.51
C CYS A 356 2.93 7.89 -36.67
N GLU A 357 3.19 7.12 -35.62
CA GLU A 357 3.01 5.67 -35.59
C GLU A 357 1.54 5.28 -35.78
N VAL A 358 0.62 5.96 -35.09
CA VAL A 358 -0.83 5.72 -35.21
C VAL A 358 -1.39 6.17 -36.56
N SER A 359 -0.91 7.32 -37.11
CA SER A 359 -1.38 7.83 -38.39
C SER A 359 -0.92 7.02 -39.61
N ASN A 360 0.23 6.34 -39.52
CA ASN A 360 0.80 5.55 -40.61
C ASN A 360 0.27 4.11 -40.67
N LYS A 361 -0.41 3.65 -39.63
CA LYS A 361 -1.03 2.32 -39.60
C LYS A 361 -2.41 2.44 -40.27
N ASP A 362 -2.52 1.99 -41.54
CA ASP A 362 -3.74 2.02 -42.38
C ASP A 362 -5.00 1.51 -41.66
N SER A 363 -6.16 1.84 -42.21
CA SER A 363 -7.53 1.63 -41.72
C SER A 363 -7.92 0.25 -41.18
N ALA A 364 -7.03 -0.76 -41.28
CA ALA A 364 -7.17 -2.08 -40.61
C ALA A 364 -6.98 -2.02 -39.08
N PHE A 365 -6.44 -0.90 -38.56
CA PHE A 365 -6.17 -0.69 -37.13
C PHE A 365 -7.31 -0.01 -36.36
N ARG A 366 -8.57 -0.15 -36.78
CA ARG A 366 -9.72 0.20 -35.93
C ARG A 366 -9.86 -0.71 -34.68
N ASP A 367 -9.07 -1.77 -34.61
CA ASP A 367 -8.85 -2.59 -33.39
C ASP A 367 -7.62 -2.11 -32.60
N ILE A 368 -7.31 -0.78 -32.64
CA ILE A 368 -6.18 -0.23 -31.91
C ILE A 368 -6.31 -0.56 -30.43
N SER A 369 -5.42 -1.43 -30.02
CA SER A 369 -4.96 -1.75 -28.70
C SER A 369 -6.03 -2.10 -27.64
N LYS A 370 -6.29 -3.35 -27.53
CA LYS A 370 -7.03 -3.90 -26.38
C LYS A 370 -6.38 -3.55 -25.04
N CYS A 371 -5.07 -3.31 -25.02
CA CYS A 371 -4.34 -2.93 -23.82
C CYS A 371 -4.67 -1.52 -23.33
N LEU A 372 -4.60 -0.51 -24.21
CA LEU A 372 -4.93 0.86 -23.82
C LEU A 372 -6.42 1.00 -23.45
N GLN A 373 -7.28 0.15 -24.03
CA GLN A 373 -8.70 0.10 -23.66
C GLN A 373 -8.97 -0.48 -22.28
N SER A 374 -8.03 -1.21 -21.67
CA SER A 374 -8.15 -1.76 -20.32
C SER A 374 -7.43 -0.92 -19.25
N LEU A 375 -6.61 0.07 -19.66
CA LEU A 375 -5.77 0.83 -18.76
C LEU A 375 -6.63 1.78 -17.90
N ARG A 376 -6.57 1.59 -16.58
CA ARG A 376 -7.30 2.38 -15.57
C ARG A 376 -6.40 3.34 -14.83
N VAL A 377 -5.14 2.97 -14.60
CA VAL A 377 -4.19 3.76 -13.82
C VAL A 377 -2.94 4.01 -14.66
N LEU A 378 -2.59 5.27 -14.85
CA LEU A 378 -1.35 5.73 -15.49
C LEU A 378 -0.60 6.64 -14.52
N ASN A 379 0.55 6.17 -14.03
CA ASN A 379 1.43 6.94 -13.16
C ASN A 379 2.68 7.39 -13.93
N LEU A 380 2.83 8.69 -14.09
CA LEU A 380 3.94 9.36 -14.77
C LEU A 380 4.66 10.36 -13.87
N ARG A 381 4.47 10.25 -12.55
CA ARG A 381 5.09 11.13 -11.56
C ARG A 381 6.61 11.19 -11.73
N GLY A 382 7.23 12.36 -11.50
CA GLY A 382 8.69 12.50 -11.40
C GLY A 382 9.47 12.21 -12.69
N ASN A 383 8.90 12.49 -13.86
CA ASN A 383 9.48 12.12 -15.16
C ASN A 383 10.09 13.27 -15.97
N ASN A 384 10.19 14.45 -15.37
CA ASN A 384 10.66 15.65 -16.06
C ASN A 384 9.84 15.97 -17.33
N LEU A 385 8.53 15.66 -17.29
CA LEU A 385 7.60 15.97 -18.36
C LEU A 385 7.36 17.48 -18.41
N ARG A 386 7.28 18.01 -19.63
CA ARG A 386 7.10 19.43 -19.90
C ARG A 386 5.90 19.68 -20.77
N LYS A 387 5.59 20.96 -21.06
CA LYS A 387 4.53 21.39 -21.96
C LYS A 387 4.46 20.57 -23.25
N SER A 388 5.60 20.35 -23.94
CA SER A 388 5.63 19.58 -25.19
C SER A 388 5.15 18.15 -25.05
N ASP A 389 5.39 17.53 -23.89
CA ASP A 389 4.95 16.16 -23.59
C ASP A 389 3.43 16.09 -23.39
N MET A 390 2.80 17.18 -22.92
CA MET A 390 1.37 17.22 -22.64
C MET A 390 0.50 17.16 -23.88
N ASP A 391 0.95 17.75 -25.00
CA ASP A 391 0.26 17.64 -26.29
C ASP A 391 0.25 16.19 -26.81
N ASP A 392 1.38 15.48 -26.65
CA ASP A 392 1.49 14.07 -27.05
C ASP A 392 0.72 13.17 -26.09
N LEU A 393 0.76 13.47 -24.79
CA LEU A 393 0.00 12.75 -23.77
C LEU A 393 -1.51 12.91 -24.01
N ARG A 394 -2.00 14.12 -24.30
CA ARG A 394 -3.41 14.35 -24.63
C ARG A 394 -3.89 13.44 -25.76
N PHE A 395 -3.07 13.32 -26.81
CA PHE A 395 -3.38 12.41 -27.91
C PHE A 395 -3.41 10.95 -27.47
N ALA A 396 -2.47 10.52 -26.63
CA ALA A 396 -2.45 9.16 -26.12
C ALA A 396 -3.65 8.86 -25.20
N LEU A 397 -4.03 9.81 -24.33
CA LEU A 397 -5.17 9.68 -23.42
C LEU A 397 -6.51 9.45 -24.17
N ALA A 398 -6.67 10.02 -25.37
CA ALA A 398 -7.84 9.78 -26.21
C ALA A 398 -8.01 8.29 -26.60
N HIS A 399 -6.95 7.48 -26.49
CA HIS A 399 -6.97 6.04 -26.74
C HIS A 399 -7.11 5.19 -25.46
N MET A 400 -7.32 5.82 -24.29
CA MET A 400 -7.48 5.20 -22.98
C MET A 400 -8.89 5.45 -22.40
N PRO A 401 -9.95 4.90 -23.00
CA PRO A 401 -11.33 5.29 -22.70
C PRO A 401 -11.82 4.91 -21.30
N VAL A 402 -11.09 4.06 -20.59
CA VAL A 402 -11.45 3.61 -19.23
C VAL A 402 -10.44 4.08 -18.16
N LEU A 403 -9.60 5.07 -18.50
CA LEU A 403 -8.61 5.60 -17.56
C LEU A 403 -9.31 6.34 -16.41
N GLU A 404 -9.10 5.89 -15.19
CA GLU A 404 -9.70 6.39 -13.95
C GLU A 404 -8.74 7.29 -13.16
N GLU A 405 -7.44 7.01 -13.25
CA GLU A 405 -6.40 7.70 -12.47
C GLU A 405 -5.23 8.12 -13.35
N LEU A 406 -4.85 9.39 -13.26
CA LEU A 406 -3.68 9.99 -13.91
C LEU A 406 -2.85 10.72 -12.87
N ASP A 407 -1.62 10.23 -12.64
CA ASP A 407 -0.65 10.88 -11.78
C ASP A 407 0.44 11.55 -12.62
N LEU A 408 0.51 12.88 -12.55
CA LEU A 408 1.49 13.73 -13.21
C LEU A 408 2.35 14.52 -12.21
N ALA A 409 2.25 14.21 -10.91
CA ALA A 409 2.97 14.94 -9.87
C ALA A 409 4.49 15.02 -10.14
N ASP A 410 5.12 16.00 -9.54
CA ASP A 410 6.58 16.20 -9.59
C ASP A 410 7.13 16.30 -11.04
N ASN A 411 6.39 16.97 -11.94
CA ASN A 411 6.80 17.25 -13.31
C ASN A 411 6.69 18.76 -13.62
N PRO A 412 7.68 19.40 -14.24
CA PRO A 412 7.62 20.82 -14.61
C PRO A 412 6.71 21.05 -15.83
N ILE A 413 5.40 20.84 -15.64
CA ILE A 413 4.38 20.90 -16.69
C ILE A 413 4.03 22.35 -17.01
N GLU A 414 4.03 23.21 -16.00
CA GLU A 414 3.65 24.62 -16.06
C GLU A 414 2.18 24.83 -16.54
N ASP A 415 1.72 26.06 -16.49
CA ASP A 415 0.36 26.44 -16.92
C ASP A 415 0.05 26.05 -18.36
N ASP A 416 1.02 26.24 -19.25
CA ASP A 416 0.83 25.94 -20.67
C ASP A 416 0.65 24.44 -20.93
N GLY A 417 1.32 23.57 -20.14
CA GLY A 417 1.12 22.14 -20.25
C GLY A 417 -0.27 21.71 -19.78
N VAL A 418 -0.77 22.27 -18.68
CA VAL A 418 -2.14 22.01 -18.24
C VAL A 418 -3.15 22.52 -19.27
N LYS A 419 -2.94 23.71 -19.87
CA LYS A 419 -3.77 24.22 -20.97
C LYS A 419 -3.83 23.26 -22.17
N SER A 420 -2.73 22.54 -22.45
CA SER A 420 -2.70 21.51 -23.50
C SER A 420 -3.57 20.29 -23.17
N LEU A 421 -3.80 19.99 -21.88
CA LEU A 421 -4.67 18.89 -21.44
C LEU A 421 -6.16 19.26 -21.38
N ILE A 422 -6.50 20.55 -21.23
CA ILE A 422 -7.90 21.02 -21.13
C ILE A 422 -8.80 20.47 -22.24
N PRO A 423 -8.40 20.46 -23.54
CA PRO A 423 -9.23 19.91 -24.60
C PRO A 423 -9.63 18.44 -24.39
N TYR A 424 -8.77 17.62 -23.77
CA TYR A 424 -9.13 16.24 -23.42
C TYR A 424 -10.33 16.18 -22.48
N PHE A 425 -10.35 17.00 -21.44
CA PHE A 425 -11.48 17.04 -20.51
C PHE A 425 -12.76 17.55 -21.18
N VAL A 426 -12.66 18.54 -22.07
CA VAL A 426 -13.80 19.06 -22.82
C VAL A 426 -14.36 18.02 -23.81
N GLU A 427 -13.50 17.29 -24.51
CA GLU A 427 -13.88 16.25 -25.47
C GLU A 427 -14.47 15.02 -24.80
N THR A 428 -14.06 14.72 -23.56
CA THR A 428 -14.49 13.54 -22.78
C THR A 428 -15.63 13.83 -21.81
N VAL A 429 -16.20 15.03 -21.81
CA VAL A 429 -17.29 15.47 -20.89
C VAL A 429 -18.41 14.42 -20.76
N GLU A 430 -18.77 13.72 -21.84
CA GLU A 430 -19.86 12.74 -21.81
C GLU A 430 -19.43 11.30 -21.49
N HIS A 431 -18.13 10.96 -21.62
CA HIS A 431 -17.69 9.56 -21.62
C HIS A 431 -16.42 9.29 -20.82
N GLY A 432 -15.80 10.31 -20.23
CA GLY A 432 -14.51 10.15 -19.54
C GLY A 432 -14.66 9.57 -18.12
N PRO A 433 -14.09 8.40 -17.83
CA PRO A 433 -14.09 7.84 -16.50
C PRO A 433 -13.01 8.42 -15.59
N LEU A 434 -12.17 9.36 -16.08
CA LEU A 434 -11.09 9.94 -15.30
C LEU A 434 -11.66 10.68 -14.08
N SER A 435 -11.44 10.11 -12.92
CA SER A 435 -11.96 10.58 -11.64
C SER A 435 -10.87 11.05 -10.68
N ASN A 436 -9.62 10.65 -10.91
CA ASN A 436 -8.49 10.93 -10.04
C ASN A 436 -7.37 11.62 -10.84
N LEU A 437 -7.03 12.86 -10.45
CA LEU A 437 -5.99 13.65 -11.08
C LEU A 437 -5.02 14.18 -10.01
N ASN A 438 -3.72 13.87 -10.19
CA ASN A 438 -2.66 14.38 -9.33
C ASN A 438 -1.74 15.32 -10.14
N LEU A 439 -1.74 16.61 -9.76
CA LEU A 439 -0.91 17.67 -10.32
C LEU A 439 -0.06 18.34 -9.21
N LYS A 440 0.29 17.57 -8.18
CA LYS A 440 1.15 18.06 -7.11
C LYS A 440 2.51 18.44 -7.67
N ASN A 441 3.06 19.59 -7.23
CA ASN A 441 4.40 20.07 -7.61
C ASN A 441 4.63 20.04 -9.13
N CYS A 442 3.73 20.70 -9.88
CA CYS A 442 3.78 20.78 -11.36
C CYS A 442 4.12 22.17 -11.88
N GLU A 443 4.65 23.06 -11.03
CA GLU A 443 5.00 24.45 -11.36
C GLU A 443 3.80 25.26 -11.90
N LEU A 444 2.59 24.96 -11.36
CA LEU A 444 1.38 25.68 -11.74
C LEU A 444 1.27 27.01 -11.00
N SER A 445 0.80 28.03 -11.75
CA SER A 445 0.37 29.30 -11.20
C SER A 445 -1.17 29.38 -11.09
N PHE A 446 -1.65 30.51 -10.58
CA PHE A 446 -3.07 30.84 -10.52
C PHE A 446 -3.79 30.65 -11.87
N ASP A 447 -3.18 31.12 -12.98
CA ASP A 447 -3.85 31.13 -14.29
C ASP A 447 -4.08 29.71 -14.86
N GLY A 448 -3.09 28.81 -14.70
CA GLY A 448 -3.22 27.42 -15.14
C GLY A 448 -4.23 26.64 -14.29
N ALA A 449 -4.14 26.81 -12.97
CA ALA A 449 -5.04 26.11 -12.04
C ALA A 449 -6.49 26.57 -12.18
N THR A 450 -6.75 27.88 -12.32
CA THR A 450 -8.12 28.42 -12.52
C THR A 450 -8.71 27.87 -13.81
N GLY A 451 -7.98 27.95 -14.94
CA GLY A 451 -8.48 27.44 -16.22
C GLY A 451 -8.80 25.93 -16.18
N LEU A 452 -8.06 25.15 -15.39
CA LEU A 452 -8.37 23.74 -15.17
C LEU A 452 -9.63 23.57 -14.32
N LEU A 453 -9.72 24.24 -13.17
CA LEU A 453 -10.86 24.13 -12.25
C LEU A 453 -12.18 24.49 -12.93
N ASP A 454 -12.19 25.57 -13.75
CA ASP A 454 -13.37 25.99 -14.54
C ASP A 454 -13.91 24.86 -15.43
N VAL A 455 -13.03 24.10 -16.05
CA VAL A 455 -13.41 22.95 -16.87
C VAL A 455 -13.87 21.77 -16.02
N LEU A 456 -13.16 21.47 -14.93
CA LEU A 456 -13.50 20.35 -14.04
C LEU A 456 -14.85 20.53 -13.34
N VAL A 457 -15.27 21.76 -13.04
CA VAL A 457 -16.61 22.08 -12.51
C VAL A 457 -17.71 21.71 -13.52
N ALA A 458 -17.45 21.86 -14.81
CA ALA A 458 -18.43 21.61 -15.87
C ALA A 458 -18.55 20.12 -16.27
N LEU A 459 -17.73 19.22 -15.72
CA LEU A 459 -17.77 17.80 -16.07
C LEU A 459 -19.06 17.12 -15.63
N LYS A 460 -19.64 16.30 -16.50
CA LYS A 460 -20.82 15.47 -16.21
C LYS A 460 -20.51 14.39 -15.17
N TYR A 461 -19.29 13.83 -15.23
CA TYR A 461 -18.75 12.89 -14.26
C TYR A 461 -17.69 13.61 -13.44
N PRO A 462 -18.02 14.11 -12.25
CA PRO A 462 -17.11 14.94 -11.47
C PRO A 462 -15.92 14.14 -10.95
N MET A 463 -14.82 14.86 -10.73
CA MET A 463 -13.64 14.29 -10.09
C MET A 463 -13.97 13.80 -8.67
N THR A 464 -13.34 12.70 -8.27
CA THR A 464 -13.38 12.19 -6.90
C THR A 464 -12.12 12.52 -6.11
N PHE A 465 -10.98 12.63 -6.79
CA PHE A 465 -9.70 13.01 -6.22
C PHE A 465 -9.04 14.09 -7.07
N LEU A 466 -8.58 15.17 -6.42
CA LEU A 466 -7.73 16.20 -7.03
C LEU A 466 -6.64 16.60 -6.04
N SER A 467 -5.38 16.60 -6.50
CA SER A 467 -4.27 17.23 -5.80
C SER A 467 -3.69 18.36 -6.66
N LEU A 468 -3.62 19.55 -6.07
CA LEU A 468 -2.92 20.74 -6.55
C LEU A 468 -1.81 21.15 -5.58
N ALA A 469 -1.45 20.27 -4.65
CA ALA A 469 -0.49 20.55 -3.60
C ALA A 469 0.87 21.00 -4.14
N ASP A 470 1.61 21.74 -3.34
CA ASP A 470 2.97 22.18 -3.62
C ASP A 470 3.08 22.97 -4.97
N ASN A 471 2.09 23.82 -5.29
CA ASN A 471 2.06 24.75 -6.41
C ASN A 471 1.84 26.19 -5.94
N ASP A 472 2.42 27.17 -6.61
CA ASP A 472 2.31 28.59 -6.19
C ASP A 472 1.05 29.25 -6.78
N LEU A 473 -0.12 28.91 -6.23
CA LEU A 473 -1.41 29.41 -6.71
C LEU A 473 -1.82 30.74 -6.06
N GLY A 474 -1.38 30.97 -4.84
CA GLY A 474 -1.70 32.17 -4.06
C GLY A 474 -3.17 32.26 -3.60
N SER A 475 -3.52 33.37 -2.93
CA SER A 475 -4.88 33.54 -2.37
C SER A 475 -5.97 33.73 -3.43
N ARG A 476 -5.61 34.17 -4.64
CA ARG A 476 -6.56 34.45 -5.72
C ARG A 476 -7.31 33.22 -6.23
N ILE A 477 -6.80 32.00 -5.98
CA ILE A 477 -7.44 30.75 -6.39
C ILE A 477 -8.70 30.41 -5.59
N ALA A 478 -8.92 31.05 -4.45
CA ALA A 478 -9.99 30.73 -3.51
C ALA A 478 -11.40 30.72 -4.12
N PRO A 479 -11.84 31.66 -4.96
CA PRO A 479 -13.15 31.60 -5.60
C PRO A 479 -13.32 30.35 -6.48
N ALA A 480 -12.34 30.03 -7.34
CA ALA A 480 -12.40 28.86 -8.20
C ALA A 480 -12.41 27.54 -7.40
N LEU A 481 -11.67 27.47 -6.27
CA LEU A 481 -11.75 26.33 -5.35
C LEU A 481 -13.14 26.27 -4.68
N GLY A 482 -13.74 27.41 -4.33
CA GLY A 482 -15.10 27.45 -3.79
C GLY A 482 -16.13 26.87 -4.75
N ASP A 483 -16.06 27.26 -6.02
CA ASP A 483 -16.92 26.72 -7.08
C ASP A 483 -16.66 25.23 -7.29
N PHE A 484 -15.41 24.79 -7.22
CA PHE A 484 -15.06 23.38 -7.34
C PHE A 484 -15.58 22.53 -6.16
N LEU A 485 -15.66 23.08 -4.95
CA LEU A 485 -16.28 22.41 -3.79
C LEU A 485 -17.79 22.17 -3.96
N CYS A 486 -18.45 22.83 -4.92
CA CYS A 486 -19.84 22.53 -5.29
C CYS A 486 -20.01 21.19 -6.02
N THR A 487 -18.92 20.58 -6.48
CA THR A 487 -18.95 19.29 -7.18
C THR A 487 -19.04 18.10 -6.22
N SER A 488 -18.97 16.88 -6.74
CA SER A 488 -18.95 15.64 -5.93
C SER A 488 -17.53 15.23 -5.51
N ILE A 489 -16.59 16.17 -5.44
CA ILE A 489 -15.22 15.90 -4.99
C ILE A 489 -15.21 15.29 -3.59
N ARG A 490 -14.42 14.24 -3.39
CA ARG A 490 -14.28 13.54 -2.11
C ARG A 490 -12.92 13.74 -1.45
N PHE A 491 -11.86 13.82 -2.27
CA PHE A 491 -10.48 13.98 -1.82
C PHE A 491 -9.88 15.21 -2.45
N LEU A 492 -9.57 16.21 -1.66
CA LEU A 492 -8.93 17.44 -2.11
C LEU A 492 -7.64 17.66 -1.34
N ASP A 493 -6.53 17.74 -2.08
CA ASP A 493 -5.22 18.11 -1.53
C ASP A 493 -4.77 19.45 -2.10
N ILE A 494 -4.78 20.46 -1.25
CA ILE A 494 -4.34 21.83 -1.53
C ILE A 494 -3.28 22.28 -0.51
N ARG A 495 -2.43 21.33 -0.09
CA ARG A 495 -1.30 21.62 0.78
C ARG A 495 -0.33 22.55 0.05
N ASP A 496 0.22 23.53 0.78
CA ASP A 496 1.28 24.43 0.32
C ASP A 496 1.02 25.04 -1.07
N ILE A 497 -0.18 25.65 -1.23
CA ILE A 497 -0.54 26.37 -2.47
C ILE A 497 -0.45 27.90 -2.28
N GLY A 498 0.06 28.37 -1.16
CA GLY A 498 0.20 29.80 -0.89
C GLY A 498 -1.14 30.52 -0.60
N LEU A 499 -2.16 29.82 -0.09
CA LEU A 499 -3.51 30.36 0.09
C LEU A 499 -3.53 31.55 1.07
N GLY A 500 -2.77 31.49 2.15
CA GLY A 500 -2.69 32.52 3.17
C GLY A 500 -4.01 32.81 3.90
N SER A 501 -4.00 33.75 4.84
CA SER A 501 -5.20 34.11 5.60
C SER A 501 -6.31 34.73 4.72
N THR A 502 -5.95 35.56 3.74
CA THR A 502 -6.90 36.14 2.79
C THR A 502 -7.58 35.11 1.93
N GLY A 503 -6.84 34.10 1.44
CA GLY A 503 -7.42 33.03 0.64
C GLY A 503 -8.39 32.17 1.44
N PHE A 504 -8.10 31.86 2.72
CA PHE A 504 -9.06 31.13 3.55
C PHE A 504 -10.33 31.93 3.82
N LEU A 505 -10.22 33.25 4.00
CA LEU A 505 -11.40 34.12 4.15
C LEU A 505 -12.27 34.08 2.89
N GLU A 506 -11.67 34.24 1.72
CA GLU A 506 -12.37 34.17 0.43
C GLU A 506 -12.97 32.78 0.17
N LEU A 507 -12.22 31.70 0.47
CA LEU A 507 -12.69 30.33 0.30
C LEU A 507 -13.90 30.04 1.21
N LYS A 508 -13.92 30.59 2.44
CA LYS A 508 -15.06 30.52 3.35
C LYS A 508 -16.31 31.18 2.76
N ILE A 509 -16.15 32.33 2.11
CA ILE A 509 -17.25 33.08 1.47
C ILE A 509 -17.84 32.32 0.29
N HIS A 510 -17.01 31.68 -0.52
CA HIS A 510 -17.42 30.96 -1.74
C HIS A 510 -17.80 29.49 -1.48
N MET A 511 -17.62 28.98 -0.26
CA MET A 511 -17.91 27.58 0.09
C MET A 511 -19.42 27.29 0.05
N PRO A 512 -19.87 26.21 -0.65
CA PRO A 512 -21.28 25.85 -0.72
C PRO A 512 -21.85 25.40 0.63
N ASN A 513 -23.18 25.39 0.75
CA ASN A 513 -23.85 24.95 1.97
C ASN A 513 -23.72 23.44 2.27
N VAL A 514 -23.45 22.65 1.25
CA VAL A 514 -23.20 21.20 1.35
C VAL A 514 -21.91 20.88 0.61
N VAL A 515 -21.00 20.21 1.29
CA VAL A 515 -19.69 19.80 0.77
C VAL A 515 -19.58 18.28 0.85
N ASN A 516 -19.14 17.63 -0.24
CA ASN A 516 -19.10 16.15 -0.35
C ASN A 516 -17.76 15.55 0.08
N LEU A 517 -16.85 16.35 0.63
CA LEU A 517 -15.51 15.91 1.02
C LEU A 517 -15.56 14.82 2.10
N THR A 518 -14.71 13.80 1.90
CA THR A 518 -14.34 12.80 2.90
C THR A 518 -12.94 13.05 3.44
N TYR A 519 -12.07 13.67 2.64
CA TYR A 519 -10.70 14.02 3.00
C TYR A 519 -10.35 15.41 2.46
N ILE A 520 -9.67 16.19 3.28
CA ILE A 520 -9.05 17.45 2.85
C ILE A 520 -7.68 17.63 3.50
N ASN A 521 -6.72 18.14 2.71
CA ASN A 521 -5.43 18.58 3.19
C ASN A 521 -5.22 20.04 2.83
N ILE A 522 -5.18 20.90 3.86
CA ILE A 522 -4.92 22.33 3.79
C ILE A 522 -3.61 22.72 4.49
N SER A 523 -2.75 21.75 4.78
CA SER A 523 -1.52 22.01 5.54
C SER A 523 -0.61 23.01 4.82
N GLU A 524 0.27 23.68 5.56
CA GLU A 524 1.35 24.53 5.06
C GLU A 524 0.88 25.79 4.28
N ASN A 525 -0.35 26.24 4.49
CA ASN A 525 -0.91 27.40 3.79
C ASN A 525 -0.83 28.72 4.58
N ARG A 526 -0.23 28.75 5.76
CA ARG A 526 -0.04 29.97 6.59
C ARG A 526 -1.35 30.73 6.87
N GLY A 527 -2.46 29.99 7.03
CA GLY A 527 -3.82 30.55 7.12
C GLY A 527 -4.15 31.26 8.43
N GLY A 528 -3.37 31.05 9.50
CA GLY A 528 -3.64 31.64 10.80
C GLY A 528 -5.00 31.25 11.37
N ILE A 529 -5.70 32.20 12.01
CA ILE A 529 -7.03 31.96 12.58
C ILE A 529 -8.09 31.71 11.49
N GLN A 530 -7.93 32.28 10.30
CA GLN A 530 -8.86 32.10 9.19
C GLN A 530 -8.91 30.65 8.70
N ALA A 531 -7.80 29.91 8.79
CA ALA A 531 -7.81 28.47 8.50
C ALA A 531 -8.68 27.71 9.53
N ALA A 532 -8.66 28.08 10.81
CA ALA A 532 -9.52 27.46 11.81
C ALA A 532 -11.00 27.81 11.60
N GLU A 533 -11.31 29.05 11.25
CA GLU A 533 -12.67 29.49 10.92
C GLU A 533 -13.20 28.82 9.64
N PHE A 534 -12.34 28.59 8.64
CA PHE A 534 -12.68 27.80 7.48
C PHE A 534 -13.00 26.35 7.86
N LEU A 535 -12.20 25.75 8.76
CA LEU A 535 -12.45 24.38 9.24
C LEU A 535 -13.75 24.29 10.04
N GLU A 536 -14.11 25.29 10.84
CA GLU A 536 -15.40 25.37 11.54
C GLU A 536 -16.56 25.25 10.57
N ASP A 537 -16.56 26.06 9.51
CA ASP A 537 -17.60 26.05 8.49
C ASP A 537 -17.58 24.74 7.69
N LEU A 538 -16.41 24.24 7.31
CA LEU A 538 -16.26 22.99 6.58
C LEU A 538 -16.79 21.80 7.38
N ILE A 539 -16.41 21.69 8.66
CA ILE A 539 -16.88 20.62 9.54
C ILE A 539 -18.40 20.64 9.64
N SER A 540 -19.04 21.79 9.64
CA SER A 540 -20.49 21.92 9.70
C SER A 540 -21.20 21.54 8.40
N ARG A 541 -20.57 21.79 7.22
CA ARG A 541 -21.17 21.61 5.89
C ARG A 541 -20.80 20.28 5.22
N ALA A 542 -19.67 19.64 5.61
CA ALA A 542 -19.21 18.38 5.05
C ALA A 542 -19.53 17.19 5.98
N GLN A 543 -20.72 16.61 5.87
CA GLN A 543 -21.20 15.57 6.78
C GLN A 543 -20.45 14.24 6.66
N GLU A 544 -19.88 13.93 5.50
CA GLU A 544 -19.11 12.71 5.22
C GLU A 544 -17.61 12.85 5.50
N LEU A 545 -17.16 14.00 6.03
CA LEU A 545 -15.75 14.28 6.29
C LEU A 545 -15.19 13.35 7.37
N LEU A 546 -14.13 12.61 7.01
CA LEU A 546 -13.43 11.63 7.85
C LEU A 546 -12.09 12.14 8.34
N VAL A 547 -11.34 12.83 7.47
CA VAL A 547 -9.96 13.25 7.75
C VAL A 547 -9.74 14.69 7.33
N VAL A 548 -9.16 15.47 8.23
CA VAL A 548 -8.69 16.84 8.00
C VAL A 548 -7.20 16.90 8.32
N ARG A 549 -6.40 17.37 7.37
CA ARG A 549 -5.01 17.75 7.61
C ARG A 549 -4.86 19.26 7.50
N ALA A 550 -4.42 19.90 8.56
CA ALA A 550 -4.26 21.35 8.68
C ALA A 550 -2.98 21.72 9.45
N GLY A 551 -1.96 20.88 9.32
CA GLY A 551 -0.65 21.13 9.93
C GLY A 551 0.02 22.38 9.37
N TYR A 552 0.95 22.98 10.13
CA TYR A 552 1.81 24.10 9.70
C TYR A 552 1.05 25.33 9.13
N ASN A 553 -0.12 25.65 9.71
CA ASN A 553 -0.93 26.81 9.26
C ASN A 553 -0.74 28.08 10.13
N LEU A 554 0.23 28.08 11.03
CA LEU A 554 0.50 29.21 11.95
C LEU A 554 -0.72 29.57 12.81
N MET A 555 -1.54 28.59 13.15
CA MET A 555 -2.76 28.79 13.92
C MET A 555 -2.46 29.35 15.34
N PRO A 556 -3.12 30.44 15.77
CA PRO A 556 -3.00 30.95 17.13
C PRO A 556 -3.74 30.05 18.14
N PRO A 557 -3.50 30.21 19.46
CA PRO A 557 -4.11 29.35 20.49
C PRO A 557 -5.65 29.33 20.46
N GLU A 558 -6.29 30.42 20.07
CA GLU A 558 -7.75 30.54 19.97
C GLU A 558 -8.36 29.62 18.94
N SER A 559 -7.59 29.20 17.93
CA SER A 559 -8.02 28.32 16.84
C SER A 559 -8.58 26.99 17.35
N LEU A 560 -8.03 26.47 18.46
CA LEU A 560 -8.51 25.19 19.00
C LEU A 560 -9.95 25.34 19.53
N ASN A 561 -10.29 26.47 20.17
CA ASN A 561 -11.64 26.70 20.65
C ASN A 561 -12.65 26.80 19.49
N VAL A 562 -12.25 27.44 18.37
CA VAL A 562 -13.06 27.53 17.16
C VAL A 562 -13.36 26.13 16.58
N ILE A 563 -12.33 25.28 16.42
CA ILE A 563 -12.48 23.93 15.92
C ILE A 563 -13.33 23.07 16.87
N CYS A 564 -13.10 23.18 18.19
CA CYS A 564 -13.85 22.41 19.19
C CYS A 564 -15.34 22.78 19.20
N SER A 565 -15.70 24.07 19.06
CA SER A 565 -17.09 24.46 18.98
C SER A 565 -17.83 23.87 17.78
N ALA A 566 -17.14 23.67 16.66
CA ALA A 566 -17.70 22.95 15.51
C ALA A 566 -17.95 21.47 15.80
N LEU A 567 -17.08 20.85 16.59
CA LEU A 567 -17.19 19.43 16.95
C LEU A 567 -18.35 19.15 17.93
N ASP A 568 -18.58 20.05 18.89
CA ASP A 568 -19.64 19.91 19.90
C ASP A 568 -21.06 19.89 19.25
N ASN A 569 -21.22 20.58 18.15
CA ASN A 569 -22.49 20.68 17.42
C ASN A 569 -22.72 19.54 16.41
N ARG A 570 -21.77 18.60 16.27
CA ARG A 570 -21.79 17.60 15.20
C ARG A 570 -22.02 16.18 15.69
N LYS A 571 -22.95 15.47 15.02
CA LYS A 571 -23.06 14.00 15.00
C LYS A 571 -22.37 13.48 13.72
N GLY A 572 -21.05 13.60 13.63
CA GLY A 572 -20.34 13.33 12.39
C GLY A 572 -19.43 12.14 12.43
N LYS A 573 -18.99 11.70 11.25
CA LYS A 573 -18.09 10.55 11.00
C LYS A 573 -16.59 10.91 11.11
N LEU A 574 -16.24 12.16 11.50
CA LEU A 574 -14.87 12.66 11.53
C LEU A 574 -14.02 11.81 12.49
N GLN A 575 -12.92 11.27 11.98
CA GLN A 575 -12.04 10.35 12.69
C GLN A 575 -10.71 11.00 13.09
N LEU A 576 -10.19 11.88 12.22
CA LEU A 576 -8.86 12.48 12.42
C LEU A 576 -8.85 13.96 12.06
N ILE A 577 -8.25 14.76 12.93
CA ILE A 577 -7.83 16.14 12.65
C ILE A 577 -6.34 16.25 12.97
N ASP A 578 -5.53 16.49 11.95
CA ASP A 578 -4.09 16.70 12.10
C ASP A 578 -3.79 18.20 12.12
N LEU A 579 -3.32 18.69 13.27
CA LEU A 579 -2.91 20.08 13.53
C LEU A 579 -1.41 20.17 13.85
N MET A 580 -0.62 19.16 13.54
CA MET A 580 0.81 19.13 13.81
C MET A 580 1.52 20.34 13.19
N GLY A 581 2.61 20.81 13.80
CA GLY A 581 3.35 21.96 13.30
C GLY A 581 2.72 23.33 13.54
N ASN A 582 1.53 23.42 14.17
CA ASN A 582 0.95 24.68 14.66
C ASN A 582 1.49 24.95 16.09
N HIS A 583 2.72 25.42 16.19
CA HIS A 583 3.49 25.50 17.45
C HIS A 583 2.80 26.29 18.57
N LYS A 584 1.94 27.23 18.24
CA LYS A 584 1.19 28.04 19.23
C LYS A 584 0.01 27.26 19.84
N LEU A 585 -0.38 26.13 19.31
CA LEU A 585 -1.41 25.26 19.88
C LEU A 585 -0.88 24.37 21.01
N CYS A 586 0.42 24.40 21.29
CA CYS A 586 1.03 23.67 22.40
C CYS A 586 0.70 24.30 23.74
N GLY A 587 0.33 23.50 24.74
CA GLY A 587 0.14 23.96 26.11
C GLY A 587 -0.73 23.03 26.96
N SER A 588 -0.52 23.07 28.29
CA SER A 588 -1.25 22.23 29.26
C SER A 588 -2.76 22.46 29.27
N LYS A 589 -3.21 23.67 28.94
CA LYS A 589 -4.65 24.00 28.84
C LYS A 589 -5.31 23.25 27.67
N HIS A 590 -4.60 23.10 26.57
CA HIS A 590 -5.11 22.39 25.38
C HIS A 590 -5.19 20.87 25.59
N ALA A 591 -4.29 20.28 26.37
CA ALA A 591 -4.32 18.87 26.69
C ALA A 591 -5.63 18.42 27.39
N SER A 592 -6.20 19.26 28.25
CA SER A 592 -7.48 18.97 28.91
C SER A 592 -8.66 19.00 27.94
N ILE A 593 -8.68 19.93 27.00
CA ILE A 593 -9.72 20.04 25.96
C ILE A 593 -9.66 18.83 25.02
N LEU A 594 -8.46 18.47 24.56
CA LEU A 594 -8.25 17.30 23.69
C LEU A 594 -8.69 15.99 24.38
N ALA A 595 -8.35 15.81 25.66
CA ALA A 595 -8.77 14.66 26.44
C ALA A 595 -10.29 14.60 26.65
N GLU A 596 -10.96 15.75 26.72
CA GLU A 596 -12.42 15.83 26.82
C GLU A 596 -13.10 15.43 25.50
N ILE A 597 -12.63 15.94 24.37
CA ILE A 597 -13.12 15.55 23.03
C ILE A 597 -13.00 14.05 22.84
N GLN A 598 -11.85 13.48 23.17
CA GLN A 598 -11.61 12.04 23.00
C GLN A 598 -12.49 11.19 23.94
N ARG A 599 -12.72 11.64 25.18
CA ARG A 599 -13.64 10.95 26.12
C ARG A 599 -15.10 10.99 25.65
N ASN A 600 -15.49 12.05 24.94
CA ASN A 600 -16.83 12.20 24.39
C ASN A 600 -17.03 11.47 23.04
N GLY A 601 -16.05 10.66 22.59
CA GLY A 601 -16.11 9.93 21.32
C GLY A 601 -15.89 10.80 20.08
N GLY A 602 -15.24 11.96 20.23
CA GLY A 602 -14.83 12.84 19.13
C GLY A 602 -13.63 12.27 18.34
N PRO A 603 -13.21 12.98 17.27
CA PRO A 603 -12.10 12.57 16.44
C PRO A 603 -10.78 12.54 17.19
N THR A 604 -9.83 11.75 16.72
CA THR A 604 -8.43 11.83 17.14
C THR A 604 -7.85 13.16 16.65
N MET A 605 -7.31 13.96 17.58
CA MET A 605 -6.65 15.23 17.25
C MET A 605 -5.15 15.10 17.47
N LEU A 606 -4.36 15.27 16.42
CA LEU A 606 -2.90 15.30 16.50
C LEU A 606 -2.44 16.75 16.70
N VAL A 607 -1.84 17.01 17.84
CA VAL A 607 -1.28 18.33 18.20
C VAL A 607 0.11 18.10 18.81
N GLN A 608 1.04 19.00 18.54
CA GLN A 608 2.40 18.90 19.05
C GLN A 608 2.43 18.96 20.59
N SER A 609 3.03 17.96 21.23
CA SER A 609 2.99 17.80 22.70
C SER A 609 3.98 18.69 23.47
N SER A 610 5.02 19.20 22.81
CA SER A 610 6.01 20.11 23.42
C SER A 610 6.51 21.13 22.40
N PRO A 611 6.87 22.38 22.82
CA PRO A 611 7.52 23.30 21.91
C PRO A 611 8.85 22.69 21.49
N SER A 612 9.01 22.41 20.19
CA SER A 612 10.34 22.13 19.65
C SER A 612 11.20 23.36 19.96
N GLN A 613 12.42 23.13 20.47
CA GLN A 613 13.44 24.17 20.42
C GLN A 613 13.51 24.62 18.95
N GLU A 614 13.25 25.90 18.73
CA GLU A 614 13.33 26.51 17.41
C GLU A 614 14.68 26.10 16.80
N ALA A 615 14.65 25.22 15.82
CA ALA A 615 15.69 25.23 14.82
C ALA A 615 15.51 26.60 14.14
N ALA A 616 16.45 27.50 14.38
CA ALA A 616 16.51 28.75 13.69
C ALA A 616 16.50 28.44 12.19
N TYR A 617 15.36 28.65 11.55
CA TYR A 617 15.36 28.79 10.10
C TYR A 617 16.11 30.10 9.85
N ASP A 618 17.30 29.98 9.29
CA ASP A 618 17.98 31.08 8.64
C ASP A 618 16.99 31.65 7.59
N ASP A 619 16.43 32.81 7.93
CA ASP A 619 15.85 33.71 6.94
C ASP A 619 17.03 34.26 6.11
N ASP A 620 17.37 33.55 5.03
CA ASP A 620 18.17 34.12 3.97
C ASP A 620 17.25 34.51 2.80
N PRO A 621 17.35 35.78 2.33
CA PRO A 621 16.40 36.45 1.44
C PRO A 621 16.39 35.94 0.01
#